data_723adf6bad76b67ab86a18fa967cf9dc
#
_entry.id   723adf6bad76b67ab86a18fa967cf9dc
#
_cell.length_a   1.000
_cell.length_b   1.000
_cell.length_c   1.000
_cell.angle_alpha   90.00
_cell.angle_beta   90.00
_cell.angle_gamma   90.00
#
_symmetry.space_group_name_H-M   'P 1'
#
loop_
_entity.id
_entity.type
_entity.pdbx_description
1 polymer ?
#
loop_
_entity_poly.entity_id
_entity_poly.type
_entity_poly.pdbx_seq_one_letter_code
_entity_poly.pdbx_strand_id
1 'polypeptide(L)'
;MHSSFKFLKNNLNQYFGILLFLSSVSICWGHHTQLSPQAQENMRDFISSLNTRYSFDRSYLERIFAKVRPQQKALTLINPSETDKPAVITWDNYRKLFVNVGNIEKGKRFISTHRASLEKAYKNYGVPPAVIAAIIGIETKYGKNQGKFPVFDTLATLAFERSGREEFFREELEAFILLCLEQGLNINKIKGSYAGALGIPQFMPSSWRTFAIDFDQNGKTNLLTSPEDAIGSVANYLNKHGWDRDIPTHSVAKQEPGSNAKQFFTYELKANYRYDELQKGGFKDPLNKIPAYLDVSLIDLKLSNNKIIYWLATKN
;
A
#
# COMPACT_ATOMS: atom_id res chain seq x y z
N MET A 1 12.77 -13.37 6.29
CA MET A 1 11.34 -13.57 6.55
C MET A 1 10.76 -12.75 7.71
N HIS A 2 11.56 -12.25 8.67
CA HIS A 2 11.07 -11.49 9.84
C HIS A 2 10.93 -9.97 9.61
N SER A 3 11.50 -9.38 8.56
CA SER A 3 11.49 -7.93 8.35
C SER A 3 10.22 -7.42 7.66
N SER A 4 9.59 -8.22 6.79
CA SER A 4 8.38 -7.83 6.05
C SER A 4 7.14 -7.67 6.96
N PHE A 5 7.08 -8.38 8.08
CA PHE A 5 5.98 -8.28 9.05
C PHE A 5 6.04 -7.03 9.94
N LYS A 6 7.23 -6.48 10.21
CA LYS A 6 7.35 -5.18 10.89
C LYS A 6 6.82 -4.01 10.05
N PHE A 7 6.81 -4.18 8.73
CA PHE A 7 6.35 -3.20 7.76
C PHE A 7 4.83 -2.95 7.82
N LEU A 8 4.04 -4.00 7.96
CA LEU A 8 2.58 -3.87 8.10
C LEU A 8 2.16 -3.19 9.42
N LYS A 9 2.95 -3.38 10.49
CA LYS A 9 2.65 -2.86 11.83
C LYS A 9 2.57 -1.34 11.93
N ASN A 10 3.35 -0.60 11.13
CA ASN A 10 3.40 0.87 11.18
C ASN A 10 2.61 1.56 10.04
N ASN A 11 2.05 0.81 9.11
CA ASN A 11 1.58 1.39 7.86
C ASN A 11 0.07 1.51 7.68
N LEU A 12 -0.76 0.75 8.39
CA LEU A 12 -2.21 0.90 8.18
C LEU A 12 -2.73 2.29 8.57
N ASN A 13 -2.17 2.91 9.60
CA ASN A 13 -2.50 4.31 9.92
C ASN A 13 -1.95 5.33 8.89
N GLN A 14 -0.93 4.96 8.11
CA GLN A 14 -0.33 5.83 7.08
C GLN A 14 -0.91 5.62 5.68
N TYR A 15 -1.31 4.40 5.30
CA TYR A 15 -1.94 4.15 4.00
C TYR A 15 -3.38 4.68 3.93
N PHE A 16 -4.08 4.78 5.06
CA PHE A 16 -5.43 5.35 5.12
C PHE A 16 -5.50 6.86 4.93
N GLY A 17 -4.35 7.58 4.99
CA GLY A 17 -4.27 9.04 4.82
C GLY A 17 -3.89 9.56 3.43
N ILE A 18 -3.62 8.70 2.46
CA ILE A 18 -2.86 9.07 1.24
C ILE A 18 -3.67 9.85 0.18
N LEU A 19 -4.98 9.92 0.24
CA LEU A 19 -5.79 10.40 -0.88
C LEU A 19 -6.50 11.75 -0.71
N LEU A 20 -6.16 12.57 0.27
CA LEU A 20 -6.79 13.89 0.41
C LEU A 20 -5.78 14.96 0.81
N PHE A 21 -5.25 15.70 -0.16
CA PHE A 21 -5.08 17.16 -0.04
C PHE A 21 -4.72 17.78 -1.39
N LEU A 22 -5.74 18.35 -2.04
CA LEU A 22 -5.58 19.48 -2.95
C LEU A 22 -6.25 20.66 -2.26
N SER A 23 -5.51 21.39 -1.47
CA SER A 23 -5.80 22.79 -1.18
C SER A 23 -4.50 23.56 -1.01
N SER A 24 -4.39 24.62 -1.77
CA SER A 24 -3.30 25.56 -1.87
C SER A 24 -2.99 26.24 -0.54
N VAL A 25 -1.79 25.98 -0.02
CA VAL A 25 -1.12 26.92 0.88
C VAL A 25 0.27 27.15 0.30
N SER A 26 0.47 28.35 -0.25
CA SER A 26 1.78 28.83 -0.68
C SER A 26 2.57 29.22 0.56
N ILE A 27 3.35 28.29 1.09
CA ILE A 27 4.42 28.60 2.03
C ILE A 27 5.71 28.61 1.23
N CYS A 28 6.37 29.76 1.21
CA CYS A 28 7.66 29.97 0.56
C CYS A 28 8.75 29.20 1.34
N TRP A 29 8.94 27.93 0.98
CA TRP A 29 10.07 27.12 1.45
C TRP A 29 11.20 27.29 0.45
N GLY A 30 12.38 27.66 0.94
CA GLY A 30 13.58 27.66 0.11
C GLY A 30 13.73 26.30 -0.57
N HIS A 31 13.68 26.24 -1.88
CA HIS A 31 13.94 25.04 -2.66
C HIS A 31 15.40 24.62 -2.42
N HIS A 32 15.63 23.64 -1.55
CA HIS A 32 16.90 22.94 -1.54
C HIS A 32 17.01 22.19 -2.87
N THR A 33 17.84 22.69 -3.75
CA THR A 33 18.08 22.10 -5.08
C THR A 33 18.97 20.88 -5.04
N GLN A 34 19.58 20.59 -3.88
CA GLN A 34 20.51 19.48 -3.66
C GLN A 34 20.21 18.77 -2.33
N LEU A 35 20.60 17.50 -2.26
CA LEU A 35 20.61 16.73 -1.01
C LEU A 35 21.55 17.35 0.01
N SER A 36 21.27 17.16 1.29
CA SER A 36 22.14 17.58 2.39
C SER A 36 23.53 16.93 2.28
N PRO A 37 24.61 17.53 2.84
CA PRO A 37 25.95 16.94 2.80
C PRO A 37 25.98 15.50 3.33
N GLN A 38 25.29 15.21 4.44
CA GLN A 38 25.19 13.87 4.99
C GLN A 38 24.45 12.91 4.05
N ALA A 39 23.38 13.35 3.43
CA ALA A 39 22.64 12.54 2.44
C ALA A 39 23.49 12.23 1.21
N GLN A 40 24.34 13.17 0.77
CA GLN A 40 25.30 12.93 -0.31
C GLN A 40 26.38 11.90 0.05
N GLU A 41 26.85 11.89 1.29
CA GLU A 41 27.78 10.88 1.79
C GLU A 41 27.13 9.49 1.81
N ASN A 42 25.95 9.37 2.43
CA ASN A 42 25.16 8.13 2.45
C ASN A 42 24.86 7.60 1.04
N MET A 43 24.62 8.51 0.08
CA MET A 43 24.39 8.16 -1.32
C MET A 43 25.66 7.59 -1.98
N ARG A 44 26.86 8.14 -1.68
CA ARG A 44 28.14 7.59 -2.21
C ARG A 44 28.39 6.18 -1.69
N ASP A 45 28.12 5.93 -0.41
CA ASP A 45 28.26 4.61 0.20
C ASP A 45 27.29 3.61 -0.43
N PHE A 46 26.06 4.04 -0.67
CA PHE A 46 25.05 3.22 -1.36
C PHE A 46 25.47 2.87 -2.79
N ILE A 47 25.99 3.83 -3.57
CA ILE A 47 26.54 3.60 -4.92
C ILE A 47 27.67 2.56 -4.87
N SER A 48 28.60 2.69 -3.93
CA SER A 48 29.70 1.75 -3.74
C SER A 48 29.20 0.34 -3.40
N SER A 49 28.21 0.25 -2.54
CA SER A 49 27.54 -1.01 -2.18
C SER A 49 26.85 -1.68 -3.38
N LEU A 50 26.13 -0.94 -4.21
CA LEU A 50 25.50 -1.46 -5.43
C LEU A 50 26.53 -1.97 -6.44
N ASN A 51 27.62 -1.23 -6.64
CA ASN A 51 28.73 -1.65 -7.51
C ASN A 51 29.31 -2.98 -7.04
N THR A 52 29.54 -3.13 -5.73
CA THR A 52 30.12 -4.36 -5.17
C THR A 52 29.16 -5.55 -5.27
N ARG A 53 27.88 -5.35 -4.97
CA ARG A 53 26.90 -6.46 -4.91
C ARG A 53 26.41 -6.94 -6.27
N TYR A 54 26.29 -6.03 -7.23
CA TYR A 54 25.64 -6.31 -8.53
C TYR A 54 26.55 -6.09 -9.72
N SER A 55 27.83 -5.72 -9.52
CA SER A 55 28.77 -5.39 -10.61
C SER A 55 28.24 -4.31 -11.56
N PHE A 56 27.45 -3.36 -11.03
CA PHE A 56 27.01 -2.22 -11.82
C PHE A 56 28.20 -1.39 -12.30
N ASP A 57 28.11 -0.85 -13.51
CA ASP A 57 29.03 0.20 -13.94
C ASP A 57 28.90 1.41 -13.00
N ARG A 58 29.95 1.68 -12.25
CA ARG A 58 30.02 2.78 -11.29
C ARG A 58 29.72 4.12 -11.97
N SER A 59 30.23 4.34 -13.16
CA SER A 59 30.04 5.57 -13.92
C SER A 59 28.55 5.77 -14.31
N TYR A 60 27.84 4.68 -14.57
CA TYR A 60 26.39 4.71 -14.80
C TYR A 60 25.66 5.13 -13.53
N LEU A 61 25.97 4.52 -12.38
CA LEU A 61 25.33 4.89 -11.11
C LEU A 61 25.60 6.35 -10.76
N GLU A 62 26.85 6.78 -10.79
CA GLU A 62 27.22 8.17 -10.51
C GLU A 62 26.48 9.15 -11.42
N ARG A 63 26.33 8.83 -12.71
CA ARG A 63 25.62 9.66 -13.68
C ARG A 63 24.11 9.76 -13.42
N ILE A 64 23.45 8.70 -12.97
CA ILE A 64 22.00 8.78 -12.64
C ILE A 64 21.78 9.50 -11.31
N PHE A 65 22.62 9.23 -10.30
CA PHE A 65 22.51 9.85 -8.98
C PHE A 65 22.89 11.35 -8.99
N ALA A 66 23.81 11.77 -9.84
CA ALA A 66 24.14 13.19 -10.03
C ALA A 66 22.96 14.05 -10.52
N LYS A 67 21.92 13.41 -11.06
CA LYS A 67 20.69 14.08 -11.55
C LYS A 67 19.55 14.09 -10.54
N VAL A 68 19.73 13.52 -9.36
CA VAL A 68 18.70 13.47 -8.32
C VAL A 68 18.26 14.87 -7.91
N ARG A 69 16.96 15.10 -7.95
CA ARG A 69 16.32 16.32 -7.49
C ARG A 69 15.51 16.04 -6.24
N PRO A 70 15.89 16.57 -5.07
CA PRO A 70 15.23 16.28 -3.81
C PRO A 70 13.73 16.59 -3.86
N GLN A 71 12.93 15.65 -3.37
CA GLN A 71 11.48 15.74 -3.34
C GLN A 71 11.03 16.13 -1.92
N GLN A 72 11.23 17.40 -1.55
CA GLN A 72 10.91 17.90 -0.21
C GLN A 72 9.46 17.62 0.20
N LYS A 73 8.53 17.73 -0.76
CA LYS A 73 7.12 17.42 -0.51
C LYS A 73 6.90 15.95 -0.11
N ALA A 74 7.72 15.03 -0.62
CA ALA A 74 7.63 13.63 -0.23
C ALA A 74 8.06 13.43 1.24
N LEU A 75 9.14 14.10 1.68
CA LEU A 75 9.57 14.09 3.10
C LEU A 75 8.48 14.62 4.02
N THR A 76 7.86 15.76 3.69
CA THR A 76 6.77 16.33 4.49
C THR A 76 5.56 15.39 4.57
N LEU A 77 5.23 14.68 3.47
CA LEU A 77 4.10 13.76 3.45
C LEU A 77 4.39 12.45 4.22
N ILE A 78 5.65 12.02 4.27
CA ILE A 78 6.06 10.84 5.07
C ILE A 78 6.12 11.18 6.56
N ASN A 79 6.63 12.37 6.91
CA ASN A 79 6.77 12.85 8.28
C ASN A 79 6.00 14.17 8.45
N PRO A 80 4.66 14.12 8.54
CA PRO A 80 3.88 15.33 8.76
C PRO A 80 4.20 15.90 10.15
N SER A 81 4.34 17.23 10.24
CA SER A 81 4.44 17.91 11.52
C SER A 81 3.16 17.70 12.34
N GLU A 82 3.20 17.96 13.65
CA GLU A 82 2.00 17.84 14.50
C GLU A 82 0.83 18.70 13.98
N THR A 83 1.15 19.86 13.40
CA THR A 83 0.18 20.79 12.82
C THR A 83 -0.37 20.30 11.47
N ASP A 84 0.35 19.44 10.77
CA ASP A 84 -0.01 18.92 9.45
C ASP A 84 -0.66 17.53 9.52
N LYS A 85 -0.80 16.96 10.71
CA LYS A 85 -1.50 15.70 10.88
C LYS A 85 -2.95 15.85 10.45
N PRO A 86 -3.44 14.98 9.56
CA PRO A 86 -4.84 15.04 9.14
C PRO A 86 -5.76 14.85 10.36
N ALA A 87 -6.84 15.61 10.41
CA ALA A 87 -7.86 15.41 11.43
C ALA A 87 -8.34 13.95 11.40
N VAL A 88 -8.59 13.41 12.60
CA VAL A 88 -9.15 12.05 12.72
C VAL A 88 -10.48 11.99 11.97
N ILE A 89 -10.50 11.24 10.89
CA ILE A 89 -11.69 11.06 10.06
C ILE A 89 -12.54 9.92 10.64
N THR A 90 -13.83 10.14 10.79
CA THR A 90 -14.74 9.09 11.24
C THR A 90 -15.01 8.08 10.14
N TRP A 91 -15.36 6.84 10.53
CA TRP A 91 -15.54 5.74 9.58
C TRP A 91 -16.57 6.05 8.48
N ASP A 92 -17.72 6.59 8.84
CA ASP A 92 -18.77 6.94 7.90
C ASP A 92 -18.33 8.02 6.89
N ASN A 93 -17.53 9.00 7.32
CA ASN A 93 -16.96 10.00 6.43
C ASN A 93 -15.85 9.41 5.56
N TYR A 94 -14.95 8.61 6.14
CA TYR A 94 -13.93 7.88 5.39
C TYR A 94 -14.55 6.98 4.31
N ARG A 95 -15.54 6.17 4.70
CA ARG A 95 -16.24 5.28 3.79
C ARG A 95 -16.85 6.01 2.59
N LYS A 96 -17.46 7.18 2.78
CA LYS A 96 -18.06 8.00 1.71
C LYS A 96 -17.05 8.40 0.64
N LEU A 97 -15.75 8.53 0.96
CA LEU A 97 -14.71 8.88 -0.01
C LEU A 97 -14.56 7.81 -1.09
N PHE A 98 -14.70 6.55 -0.70
CA PHE A 98 -14.48 5.41 -1.59
C PHE A 98 -15.77 4.74 -2.03
N VAL A 99 -16.75 4.61 -1.12
CA VAL A 99 -18.02 3.92 -1.38
C VAL A 99 -19.09 4.96 -1.67
N ASN A 100 -19.16 5.37 -2.93
CA ASN A 100 -20.17 6.27 -3.49
C ASN A 100 -20.62 5.75 -4.87
N VAL A 101 -21.77 6.22 -5.34
CA VAL A 101 -22.38 5.77 -6.59
C VAL A 101 -21.40 5.83 -7.77
N GLY A 102 -20.66 6.94 -7.89
CA GLY A 102 -19.70 7.11 -8.98
C GLY A 102 -18.56 6.09 -8.98
N ASN A 103 -18.03 5.74 -7.82
CA ASN A 103 -16.97 4.74 -7.70
C ASN A 103 -17.50 3.31 -7.88
N ILE A 104 -18.71 3.04 -7.37
CA ILE A 104 -19.39 1.75 -7.58
C ILE A 104 -19.60 1.49 -9.08
N GLU A 105 -20.11 2.46 -9.82
CA GLU A 105 -20.31 2.32 -11.27
C GLU A 105 -19.01 2.14 -12.05
N LYS A 106 -17.92 2.81 -11.63
CA LYS A 106 -16.60 2.56 -12.21
C LYS A 106 -16.11 1.13 -11.92
N GLY A 107 -16.34 0.63 -10.70
CA GLY A 107 -16.00 -0.73 -10.31
C GLY A 107 -16.76 -1.77 -11.12
N LYS A 108 -18.06 -1.61 -11.27
CA LYS A 108 -18.89 -2.48 -12.12
C LYS A 108 -18.37 -2.51 -13.56
N ARG A 109 -18.03 -1.34 -14.09
CA ARG A 109 -17.48 -1.20 -15.45
C ARG A 109 -16.14 -1.90 -15.59
N PHE A 110 -15.24 -1.70 -14.63
CA PHE A 110 -13.93 -2.39 -14.60
C PHE A 110 -14.12 -3.91 -14.57
N ILE A 111 -14.98 -4.43 -13.71
CA ILE A 111 -15.29 -5.86 -13.62
C ILE A 111 -15.85 -6.39 -14.94
N SER A 112 -16.76 -5.66 -15.57
CA SER A 112 -17.35 -6.06 -16.86
C SER A 112 -16.31 -6.05 -17.97
N THR A 113 -15.48 -5.01 -18.05
CA THR A 113 -14.44 -4.87 -19.10
C THR A 113 -13.36 -5.94 -18.99
N HIS A 114 -12.92 -6.27 -17.77
CA HIS A 114 -11.84 -7.21 -17.51
C HIS A 114 -12.32 -8.56 -16.95
N ARG A 115 -13.55 -8.96 -17.32
CA ARG A 115 -14.19 -10.17 -16.79
C ARG A 115 -13.33 -11.40 -16.93
N ALA A 116 -12.78 -11.67 -18.11
CA ALA A 116 -11.98 -12.87 -18.37
C ALA A 116 -10.72 -12.94 -17.47
N SER A 117 -10.01 -11.84 -17.32
CA SER A 117 -8.83 -11.77 -16.46
C SER A 117 -9.18 -11.92 -14.98
N LEU A 118 -10.28 -11.32 -14.53
CA LEU A 118 -10.77 -11.44 -13.15
C LEU A 118 -11.25 -12.87 -12.83
N GLU A 119 -11.94 -13.53 -13.75
CA GLU A 119 -12.37 -14.94 -13.62
C GLU A 119 -11.14 -15.89 -13.60
N LYS A 120 -10.16 -15.65 -14.48
CA LYS A 120 -8.86 -16.37 -14.48
C LYS A 120 -8.14 -16.19 -13.14
N ALA A 121 -8.09 -14.96 -12.59
CA ALA A 121 -7.49 -14.67 -11.30
C ALA A 121 -8.24 -15.37 -10.14
N TYR A 122 -9.57 -15.36 -10.16
CA TYR A 122 -10.37 -16.09 -9.17
C TYR A 122 -10.11 -17.60 -9.23
N LYS A 123 -10.07 -18.18 -10.44
CA LYS A 123 -9.78 -19.61 -10.62
C LYS A 123 -8.41 -19.99 -10.08
N ASN A 124 -7.38 -19.18 -10.37
CA ASN A 124 -6.00 -19.49 -10.04
C ASN A 124 -5.63 -19.20 -8.58
N TYR A 125 -6.18 -18.13 -8.00
CA TYR A 125 -5.76 -17.60 -6.69
C TYR A 125 -6.87 -17.55 -5.65
N GLY A 126 -8.11 -17.80 -6.05
CA GLY A 126 -9.27 -17.75 -5.14
C GLY A 126 -9.69 -16.34 -4.72
N VAL A 127 -9.10 -15.29 -5.27
CA VAL A 127 -9.42 -13.91 -4.90
C VAL A 127 -10.63 -13.40 -5.70
N PRO A 128 -11.74 -13.00 -5.05
CA PRO A 128 -12.94 -12.58 -5.74
C PRO A 128 -12.72 -11.34 -6.64
N PRO A 129 -13.34 -11.27 -7.83
CA PRO A 129 -13.29 -10.12 -8.73
C PRO A 129 -13.55 -8.78 -8.04
N ALA A 130 -14.50 -8.75 -7.11
CA ALA A 130 -14.86 -7.54 -6.37
C ALA A 130 -13.71 -7.04 -5.46
N VAL A 131 -12.94 -7.95 -4.86
CA VAL A 131 -11.80 -7.60 -4.01
C VAL A 131 -10.68 -6.98 -4.84
N ILE A 132 -10.31 -7.62 -5.96
CA ILE A 132 -9.27 -7.10 -6.86
C ILE A 132 -9.68 -5.74 -7.42
N ALA A 133 -10.92 -5.61 -7.89
CA ALA A 133 -11.45 -4.35 -8.42
C ALA A 133 -11.50 -3.25 -7.36
N ALA A 134 -11.83 -3.58 -6.10
CA ALA A 134 -11.86 -2.61 -5.01
C ALA A 134 -10.46 -2.09 -4.69
N ILE A 135 -9.45 -2.96 -4.60
CA ILE A 135 -8.05 -2.58 -4.38
C ILE A 135 -7.59 -1.63 -5.49
N ILE A 136 -7.69 -2.05 -6.76
CA ILE A 136 -7.29 -1.22 -7.92
C ILE A 136 -8.07 0.10 -7.96
N GLY A 137 -9.34 0.07 -7.59
CA GLY A 137 -10.20 1.25 -7.53
C GLY A 137 -9.78 2.26 -6.46
N ILE A 138 -9.42 1.78 -5.28
CA ILE A 138 -8.95 2.59 -4.15
C ILE A 138 -7.57 3.16 -4.45
N GLU A 139 -6.64 2.34 -4.93
CA GLU A 139 -5.25 2.72 -5.16
C GLU A 139 -5.12 3.78 -6.26
N THR A 140 -5.70 3.55 -7.42
CA THR A 140 -5.43 4.40 -8.59
C THR A 140 -6.66 4.86 -9.34
N LYS A 141 -7.87 4.65 -8.82
CA LYS A 141 -9.11 4.89 -9.57
C LYS A 141 -9.08 4.16 -10.92
N TYR A 142 -8.70 2.89 -10.88
CA TYR A 142 -8.57 2.03 -12.07
C TYR A 142 -7.48 2.51 -13.04
N GLY A 143 -6.30 2.82 -12.52
CA GLY A 143 -5.13 3.25 -13.30
C GLY A 143 -5.12 4.73 -13.68
N LYS A 144 -6.15 5.51 -13.35
CA LYS A 144 -6.24 6.94 -13.73
C LYS A 144 -5.33 7.86 -12.92
N ASN A 145 -4.95 7.47 -11.72
CA ASN A 145 -4.11 8.25 -10.82
C ASN A 145 -3.01 7.39 -10.19
N GLN A 146 -1.92 7.22 -10.91
CA GLN A 146 -0.78 6.40 -10.46
C GLN A 146 0.28 7.20 -9.71
N GLY A 147 0.01 8.46 -9.41
CA GLY A 147 0.95 9.37 -8.76
C GLY A 147 1.67 10.31 -9.74
N LYS A 148 2.35 11.32 -9.18
CA LYS A 148 3.00 12.40 -9.95
C LYS A 148 4.47 12.57 -9.60
N PHE A 149 4.96 11.91 -8.56
CA PHE A 149 6.31 12.05 -8.08
C PHE A 149 7.28 11.25 -8.95
N PRO A 150 8.43 11.83 -9.37
CA PRO A 150 9.50 11.06 -10.01
C PRO A 150 10.02 10.02 -9.02
N VAL A 151 9.86 8.72 -9.32
CA VAL A 151 10.08 7.66 -8.34
C VAL A 151 11.54 7.58 -7.92
N PHE A 152 12.48 7.69 -8.85
CA PHE A 152 13.90 7.67 -8.54
C PHE A 152 14.29 8.79 -7.57
N ASP A 153 13.93 10.03 -7.91
CA ASP A 153 14.20 11.19 -7.05
C ASP A 153 13.55 11.07 -5.67
N THR A 154 12.31 10.55 -5.66
CA THR A 154 11.53 10.37 -4.43
C THR A 154 12.18 9.35 -3.51
N LEU A 155 12.49 8.16 -4.04
CA LEU A 155 13.13 7.11 -3.25
C LEU A 155 14.54 7.52 -2.80
N ALA A 156 15.33 8.17 -3.65
CA ALA A 156 16.64 8.69 -3.27
C ALA A 156 16.54 9.74 -2.15
N THR A 157 15.55 10.65 -2.25
CA THR A 157 15.30 11.62 -1.17
C THR A 157 14.97 10.93 0.14
N LEU A 158 14.02 9.99 0.13
CA LEU A 158 13.57 9.29 1.33
C LEU A 158 14.62 8.33 1.90
N ALA A 159 15.50 7.80 1.04
CA ALA A 159 16.60 6.90 1.43
C ALA A 159 17.75 7.62 2.13
N PHE A 160 18.01 8.88 1.77
CA PHE A 160 19.22 9.56 2.21
C PHE A 160 18.95 10.77 3.11
N GLU A 161 17.82 11.45 2.99
CA GLU A 161 17.37 12.46 3.95
C GLU A 161 16.65 11.81 5.14
N ARG A 162 16.42 12.59 6.23
CA ARG A 162 15.78 12.10 7.46
C ARG A 162 14.28 11.84 7.24
N SER A 163 13.97 10.67 6.71
CA SER A 163 12.60 10.19 6.50
C SER A 163 12.03 9.41 7.70
N GLY A 164 12.91 9.02 8.65
CA GLY A 164 12.58 8.13 9.75
C GLY A 164 12.45 6.65 9.34
N ARG A 165 12.66 6.35 8.05
CA ARG A 165 12.59 5.01 7.46
C ARG A 165 13.62 4.81 6.36
N GLU A 166 14.80 5.40 6.53
CA GLU A 166 15.86 5.48 5.52
C GLU A 166 16.26 4.09 5.01
N GLU A 167 16.40 3.11 5.91
CA GLU A 167 16.77 1.75 5.52
C GLU A 167 15.75 1.12 4.57
N PHE A 168 14.48 1.20 4.91
CA PHE A 168 13.41 0.73 4.05
C PHE A 168 13.45 1.40 2.67
N PHE A 169 13.65 2.72 2.62
CA PHE A 169 13.68 3.42 1.33
C PHE A 169 14.97 3.14 0.55
N ARG A 170 16.08 2.80 1.19
CA ARG A 170 17.28 2.29 0.51
C ARG A 170 17.01 0.94 -0.16
N GLU A 171 16.36 0.02 0.54
CA GLU A 171 15.96 -1.27 -0.04
C GLU A 171 15.03 -1.08 -1.26
N GLU A 172 14.06 -0.17 -1.15
CA GLU A 172 13.13 0.11 -2.25
C GLU A 172 13.80 0.85 -3.43
N LEU A 173 14.75 1.74 -3.16
CA LEU A 173 15.55 2.39 -4.19
C LEU A 173 16.41 1.38 -4.97
N GLU A 174 17.05 0.46 -4.25
CA GLU A 174 17.78 -0.66 -4.86
C GLU A 174 16.87 -1.52 -5.72
N ALA A 175 15.74 -1.94 -5.16
CA ALA A 175 14.75 -2.71 -5.90
C ALA A 175 14.23 -1.97 -7.15
N PHE A 176 14.09 -0.65 -7.08
CA PHE A 176 13.67 0.17 -8.21
C PHE A 176 14.72 0.25 -9.33
N ILE A 177 15.99 0.39 -8.97
CA ILE A 177 17.09 0.40 -9.96
C ILE A 177 17.13 -0.96 -10.68
N LEU A 178 17.07 -2.05 -9.92
CA LEU A 178 17.04 -3.41 -10.47
C LEU A 178 15.81 -3.65 -11.36
N LEU A 179 14.63 -3.25 -10.89
CA LEU A 179 13.38 -3.34 -11.65
C LEU A 179 13.48 -2.60 -12.99
N CYS A 180 14.03 -1.40 -12.99
CA CYS A 180 14.18 -0.62 -14.21
C CYS A 180 15.07 -1.33 -15.24
N LEU A 181 16.14 -1.98 -14.80
CA LEU A 181 17.03 -2.77 -15.66
C LEU A 181 16.34 -4.03 -16.17
N GLU A 182 15.72 -4.79 -15.27
CA GLU A 182 15.03 -6.05 -15.59
C GLU A 182 13.90 -5.85 -16.61
N GLN A 183 13.17 -4.74 -16.47
CA GLN A 183 12.00 -4.44 -17.31
C GLN A 183 12.32 -3.47 -18.48
N GLY A 184 13.56 -3.03 -18.62
CA GLY A 184 13.94 -2.05 -19.64
C GLY A 184 13.25 -0.68 -19.49
N LEU A 185 12.95 -0.28 -18.26
CA LEU A 185 12.26 0.97 -17.96
C LEU A 185 13.23 2.15 -17.88
N ASN A 186 12.81 3.30 -18.38
CA ASN A 186 13.61 4.52 -18.21
C ASN A 186 13.43 5.08 -16.79
N ILE A 187 14.45 4.89 -15.95
CA ILE A 187 14.48 5.27 -14.53
C ILE A 187 14.06 6.72 -14.27
N ASN A 188 14.36 7.65 -15.18
CA ASN A 188 14.07 9.07 -15.05
C ASN A 188 12.64 9.45 -15.48
N LYS A 189 11.88 8.51 -16.09
CA LYS A 189 10.53 8.78 -16.60
C LYS A 189 9.42 8.20 -15.75
N ILE A 190 9.74 7.30 -14.85
CA ILE A 190 8.74 6.62 -14.02
C ILE A 190 8.23 7.56 -12.93
N LYS A 191 6.90 7.66 -12.87
CA LYS A 191 6.18 8.40 -11.84
C LYS A 191 5.38 7.46 -10.96
N GLY A 192 5.21 7.83 -9.70
CA GLY A 192 4.49 7.04 -8.71
C GLY A 192 3.96 7.91 -7.56
N SER A 193 3.68 7.27 -6.43
CA SER A 193 3.26 7.96 -5.21
C SER A 193 4.43 8.73 -4.56
N TYR A 194 4.12 9.54 -3.58
CA TYR A 194 5.11 10.26 -2.77
C TYR A 194 5.98 9.31 -1.91
N ALA A 195 5.60 8.05 -1.76
CA ALA A 195 6.37 7.01 -1.09
C ALA A 195 7.06 6.05 -2.08
N GLY A 196 6.97 6.29 -3.38
CA GLY A 196 7.61 5.46 -4.41
C GLY A 196 6.81 4.26 -4.89
N ALA A 197 5.52 4.14 -4.53
CA ALA A 197 4.65 3.09 -5.05
C ALA A 197 4.30 3.32 -6.53
N LEU A 198 4.15 2.22 -7.29
CA LEU A 198 4.17 2.18 -8.74
C LEU A 198 2.92 1.56 -9.37
N GLY A 199 2.52 2.11 -10.48
CA GLY A 199 1.58 1.50 -11.40
C GLY A 199 0.15 1.43 -10.91
N ILE A 200 -0.66 0.68 -11.65
CA ILE A 200 -2.10 0.51 -11.39
C ILE A 200 -2.39 -0.02 -9.99
N PRO A 201 -1.66 -1.03 -9.44
CA PRO A 201 -1.90 -1.58 -8.11
C PRO A 201 -1.11 -0.87 -7.01
N GLN A 202 -0.33 0.17 -7.30
CA GLN A 202 0.53 0.87 -6.34
C GLN A 202 1.49 -0.06 -5.57
N PHE A 203 2.15 -0.95 -6.27
CA PHE A 203 3.17 -1.81 -5.68
C PHE A 203 4.45 -1.02 -5.39
N MET A 204 5.08 -1.32 -4.25
CA MET A 204 6.45 -0.91 -4.02
C MET A 204 7.39 -1.65 -4.99
N PRO A 205 8.55 -1.08 -5.36
CA PRO A 205 9.48 -1.73 -6.29
C PRO A 205 9.85 -3.17 -5.92
N SER A 206 10.12 -3.45 -4.64
CA SER A 206 10.39 -4.80 -4.14
C SER A 206 9.20 -5.73 -4.32
N SER A 207 7.98 -5.22 -4.08
CA SER A 207 6.74 -5.97 -4.28
C SER A 207 6.48 -6.27 -5.76
N TRP A 208 6.78 -5.33 -6.66
CA TRP A 208 6.70 -5.58 -8.10
C TRP A 208 7.65 -6.72 -8.49
N ARG A 209 8.92 -6.65 -8.13
CA ARG A 209 9.90 -7.69 -8.45
C ARG A 209 9.54 -9.08 -7.89
N THR A 210 8.87 -9.12 -6.74
CA THR A 210 8.54 -10.37 -6.04
C THR A 210 7.20 -10.96 -6.47
N PHE A 211 6.18 -10.14 -6.69
CA PHE A 211 4.80 -10.60 -6.80
C PHE A 211 4.14 -10.28 -8.14
N ALA A 212 4.70 -9.35 -8.93
CA ALA A 212 4.11 -9.06 -10.22
C ALA A 212 4.31 -10.22 -11.21
N ILE A 213 3.31 -10.43 -12.05
CA ILE A 213 3.28 -11.51 -13.04
C ILE A 213 2.81 -10.98 -14.39
N ASP A 214 3.37 -11.56 -15.44
CA ASP A 214 2.88 -11.42 -16.82
C ASP A 214 1.59 -12.26 -16.97
N PHE A 215 0.47 -11.64 -16.67
CA PHE A 215 -0.80 -12.34 -16.58
C PHE A 215 -1.51 -12.48 -17.93
N ASP A 216 -1.27 -11.57 -18.86
CA ASP A 216 -1.74 -11.63 -20.23
C ASP A 216 -0.83 -12.49 -21.14
N GLN A 217 0.33 -12.91 -20.62
CA GLN A 217 1.31 -13.79 -21.30
C GLN A 217 1.92 -13.17 -22.57
N ASN A 218 2.13 -11.86 -22.54
CA ASN A 218 2.75 -11.13 -23.65
C ASN A 218 4.29 -11.09 -23.59
N GLY A 219 4.90 -11.73 -22.59
CA GLY A 219 6.34 -11.78 -22.35
C GLY A 219 6.89 -10.60 -21.51
N LYS A 220 6.01 -9.77 -20.95
CA LYS A 220 6.40 -8.59 -20.13
C LYS A 220 5.48 -8.43 -18.95
N THR A 221 6.05 -8.10 -17.79
CA THR A 221 5.25 -7.72 -16.64
C THR A 221 5.10 -6.21 -16.60
N ASN A 222 3.90 -5.69 -16.87
CA ASN A 222 3.66 -4.27 -17.03
C ASN A 222 2.56 -3.75 -16.11
N LEU A 223 2.91 -3.37 -14.90
CA LEU A 223 1.95 -2.79 -13.95
C LEU A 223 1.60 -1.32 -14.23
N LEU A 224 2.30 -0.65 -15.15
CA LEU A 224 2.03 0.76 -15.48
C LEU A 224 0.82 0.91 -16.40
N THR A 225 0.67 -0.01 -17.37
CA THR A 225 -0.33 0.16 -18.44
C THR A 225 -1.16 -1.08 -18.75
N SER A 226 -0.82 -2.28 -18.21
CA SER A 226 -1.61 -3.51 -18.35
C SER A 226 -2.56 -3.71 -17.16
N PRO A 227 -3.87 -3.52 -17.32
CA PRO A 227 -4.84 -3.89 -16.29
C PRO A 227 -4.84 -5.40 -16.00
N GLU A 228 -4.55 -6.23 -16.99
CA GLU A 228 -4.49 -7.68 -16.88
C GLU A 228 -3.37 -8.10 -15.92
N ASP A 229 -2.16 -7.57 -16.13
CA ASP A 229 -1.03 -7.83 -15.23
C ASP A 229 -1.29 -7.28 -13.82
N ALA A 230 -1.91 -6.11 -13.72
CA ALA A 230 -2.30 -5.56 -12.42
C ALA A 230 -3.29 -6.46 -11.69
N ILE A 231 -4.30 -7.00 -12.38
CA ILE A 231 -5.29 -7.94 -11.84
C ILE A 231 -4.60 -9.22 -11.35
N GLY A 232 -3.79 -9.83 -12.19
CA GLY A 232 -3.05 -11.04 -11.86
C GLY A 232 -2.09 -10.84 -10.70
N SER A 233 -1.35 -9.72 -10.70
CA SER A 233 -0.36 -9.40 -9.67
C SER A 233 -1.01 -9.10 -8.31
N VAL A 234 -2.14 -8.39 -8.26
CA VAL A 234 -2.91 -8.20 -7.02
C VAL A 234 -3.38 -9.55 -6.47
N ALA A 235 -3.91 -10.42 -7.32
CA ALA A 235 -4.36 -11.74 -6.90
C ALA A 235 -3.20 -12.62 -6.40
N ASN A 236 -2.07 -12.62 -7.10
CA ASN A 236 -0.86 -13.33 -6.69
C ASN A 236 -0.31 -12.79 -5.36
N TYR A 237 -0.28 -11.47 -5.18
CA TYR A 237 0.14 -10.81 -3.94
C TYR A 237 -0.70 -11.28 -2.75
N LEU A 238 -2.03 -11.23 -2.86
CA LEU A 238 -2.92 -11.69 -1.80
C LEU A 238 -2.76 -13.18 -1.51
N ASN A 239 -2.66 -14.01 -2.55
CA ASN A 239 -2.43 -15.44 -2.41
C ASN A 239 -1.12 -15.75 -1.67
N LYS A 240 -0.02 -15.09 -2.06
CA LYS A 240 1.29 -15.25 -1.40
C LYS A 240 1.30 -14.75 0.05
N HIS A 241 0.37 -13.87 0.42
CA HIS A 241 0.17 -13.39 1.79
C HIS A 241 -0.90 -14.16 2.56
N GLY A 242 -1.33 -15.32 2.04
CA GLY A 242 -2.20 -16.25 2.77
C GLY A 242 -3.69 -16.05 2.54
N TRP A 243 -4.08 -15.39 1.44
CA TRP A 243 -5.49 -15.32 1.05
C TRP A 243 -6.09 -16.74 0.97
N ASP A 244 -7.24 -16.92 1.60
CA ASP A 244 -7.98 -18.16 1.63
C ASP A 244 -9.42 -17.89 1.19
N ARG A 245 -9.86 -18.53 0.10
CA ARG A 245 -11.18 -18.32 -0.49
C ARG A 245 -12.35 -18.72 0.42
N ASP A 246 -12.09 -19.61 1.36
CA ASP A 246 -13.10 -20.17 2.25
C ASP A 246 -13.23 -19.37 3.55
N ILE A 247 -12.37 -18.37 3.74
CA ILE A 247 -12.40 -17.48 4.90
C ILE A 247 -13.01 -16.14 4.49
N PRO A 248 -14.08 -15.67 5.15
CA PRO A 248 -14.63 -14.35 4.92
C PRO A 248 -13.63 -13.26 5.36
N THR A 249 -13.59 -12.12 4.69
CA THR A 249 -12.69 -11.02 5.07
C THR A 249 -13.07 -10.38 6.40
N HIS A 250 -14.36 -10.29 6.68
CA HIS A 250 -14.89 -9.63 7.88
C HIS A 250 -16.35 -9.95 8.12
N SER A 251 -16.82 -9.64 9.33
CA SER A 251 -18.24 -9.50 9.67
C SER A 251 -18.46 -8.37 10.67
N VAL A 252 -19.70 -7.87 10.75
CA VAL A 252 -20.08 -6.92 11.80
C VAL A 252 -20.12 -7.65 13.14
N ALA A 253 -19.62 -7.00 14.21
CA ALA A 253 -19.75 -7.51 15.56
C ALA A 253 -20.84 -6.76 16.32
N LYS A 254 -21.82 -7.49 16.87
CA LYS A 254 -22.78 -6.96 17.82
C LYS A 254 -22.22 -7.08 19.24
N GLN A 255 -22.09 -5.95 19.94
CA GLN A 255 -21.68 -5.91 21.32
C GLN A 255 -22.89 -6.18 22.23
N GLU A 256 -22.74 -7.10 23.19
CA GLU A 256 -23.72 -7.33 24.25
C GLU A 256 -23.57 -6.31 25.38
N PRO A 257 -24.67 -5.96 26.08
CA PRO A 257 -24.60 -5.08 27.24
C PRO A 257 -23.59 -5.58 28.31
N GLY A 258 -22.75 -4.67 28.82
CA GLY A 258 -21.77 -5.01 29.86
C GLY A 258 -20.44 -5.57 29.34
N SER A 259 -20.31 -5.87 28.02
CA SER A 259 -19.03 -6.32 27.45
C SER A 259 -17.98 -5.22 27.40
N ASN A 260 -16.72 -5.57 27.64
CA ASN A 260 -15.60 -4.64 27.59
C ASN A 260 -14.74 -4.89 26.32
N ALA A 261 -14.89 -4.04 25.31
CA ALA A 261 -14.14 -4.14 24.06
C ALA A 261 -12.63 -3.93 24.22
N LYS A 262 -12.21 -3.10 25.20
CA LYS A 262 -10.80 -2.72 25.36
C LYS A 262 -9.87 -3.90 25.63
N GLN A 263 -10.36 -4.97 26.23
CA GLN A 263 -9.58 -6.18 26.49
C GLN A 263 -9.18 -6.96 25.22
N PHE A 264 -9.90 -6.71 24.10
CA PHE A 264 -9.66 -7.38 22.81
C PHE A 264 -8.98 -6.48 21.78
N PHE A 265 -8.70 -5.22 22.14
CA PHE A 265 -7.97 -4.36 21.21
C PHE A 265 -6.51 -4.73 21.20
N THR A 266 -5.99 -4.92 20.00
CA THR A 266 -4.56 -5.12 19.77
C THR A 266 -4.08 -4.02 18.84
N TYR A 267 -2.87 -3.52 19.11
CA TYR A 267 -2.20 -2.59 18.20
C TYR A 267 -1.55 -3.32 17.01
N GLU A 268 -1.78 -4.63 16.90
CA GLU A 268 -1.27 -5.47 15.83
C GLU A 268 -2.37 -5.78 14.82
N LEU A 269 -1.97 -5.75 13.54
CA LEU A 269 -2.83 -6.13 12.41
C LEU A 269 -2.87 -7.65 12.22
N LYS A 270 -2.91 -8.39 13.31
CA LYS A 270 -3.05 -9.85 13.27
C LYS A 270 -4.36 -10.24 13.90
N ALA A 271 -5.00 -11.25 13.33
CA ALA A 271 -6.07 -11.96 14.01
C ALA A 271 -5.48 -12.63 15.24
N ASN A 272 -5.71 -12.08 16.42
CA ASN A 272 -5.01 -12.45 17.65
C ASN A 272 -5.88 -13.25 18.62
N TYR A 273 -7.18 -13.32 18.36
CA TYR A 273 -8.13 -14.01 19.22
C TYR A 273 -8.95 -15.01 18.42
N ARG A 274 -9.19 -16.17 18.96
CA ARG A 274 -10.21 -17.07 18.41
C ARG A 274 -11.58 -16.42 18.54
N TYR A 275 -12.43 -16.60 17.54
CA TYR A 275 -13.75 -15.97 17.56
C TYR A 275 -14.62 -16.46 18.73
N ASP A 276 -14.49 -17.73 19.17
CA ASP A 276 -15.20 -18.23 20.35
C ASP A 276 -14.84 -17.49 21.66
N GLU A 277 -13.62 -16.94 21.77
CA GLU A 277 -13.20 -16.10 22.90
C GLU A 277 -13.93 -14.75 22.86
N LEU A 278 -14.03 -14.14 21.68
CA LEU A 278 -14.78 -12.89 21.53
C LEU A 278 -16.28 -13.07 21.78
N GLN A 279 -16.84 -14.22 21.37
CA GLN A 279 -18.23 -14.57 21.66
C GLN A 279 -18.50 -14.65 23.17
N LYS A 280 -17.61 -15.30 23.94
CA LYS A 280 -17.66 -15.35 25.41
C LYS A 280 -17.52 -13.96 26.03
N GLY A 281 -16.71 -13.09 25.40
CA GLY A 281 -16.54 -11.69 25.76
C GLY A 281 -17.69 -10.77 25.35
N GLY A 282 -18.75 -11.29 24.73
CA GLY A 282 -19.97 -10.56 24.35
C GLY A 282 -19.89 -9.87 22.99
N PHE A 283 -19.04 -10.32 22.07
CA PHE A 283 -18.97 -9.82 20.69
C PHE A 283 -19.38 -10.90 19.70
N LYS A 284 -20.60 -10.80 19.17
CA LYS A 284 -21.22 -11.82 18.33
C LYS A 284 -21.35 -11.37 16.88
N ASP A 285 -21.07 -12.28 15.96
CA ASP A 285 -21.40 -12.13 14.54
C ASP A 285 -22.88 -12.46 14.31
N PRO A 286 -23.75 -11.46 14.06
CA PRO A 286 -25.17 -11.70 13.87
C PRO A 286 -25.50 -12.40 12.55
N LEU A 287 -24.51 -12.48 11.63
CA LEU A 287 -24.66 -13.10 10.32
C LEU A 287 -24.13 -14.51 10.26
N ASN A 288 -23.54 -15.00 11.36
CA ASN A 288 -22.91 -16.33 11.47
C ASN A 288 -21.92 -16.65 10.33
N LYS A 289 -21.19 -15.64 9.86
CA LYS A 289 -20.19 -15.78 8.79
C LYS A 289 -18.85 -16.29 9.28
N ILE A 290 -18.53 -15.99 10.54
CA ILE A 290 -17.22 -16.30 11.13
C ILE A 290 -17.32 -17.63 11.89
N PRO A 291 -16.57 -18.67 11.49
CA PRO A 291 -16.47 -19.91 12.25
C PRO A 291 -15.85 -19.68 13.63
N ALA A 292 -16.33 -20.37 14.65
CA ALA A 292 -15.91 -20.19 16.04
C ALA A 292 -14.41 -20.41 16.27
N TYR A 293 -13.79 -21.30 15.48
CA TYR A 293 -12.36 -21.64 15.56
C TYR A 293 -11.45 -20.65 14.84
N LEU A 294 -12.00 -19.70 14.08
CA LEU A 294 -11.21 -18.80 13.26
C LEU A 294 -10.62 -17.69 14.10
N ASP A 295 -9.36 -17.37 13.82
CA ASP A 295 -8.70 -16.21 14.43
C ASP A 295 -9.20 -14.92 13.81
N VAL A 296 -9.52 -13.96 14.66
CA VAL A 296 -10.07 -12.64 14.29
C VAL A 296 -9.45 -11.53 15.12
N SER A 297 -9.55 -10.31 14.60
CA SER A 297 -9.31 -9.07 15.35
C SER A 297 -10.64 -8.35 15.55
N LEU A 298 -10.84 -7.78 16.74
CA LEU A 298 -11.92 -6.84 17.00
C LEU A 298 -11.47 -5.43 16.61
N ILE A 299 -12.18 -4.82 15.67
CA ILE A 299 -11.91 -3.46 15.17
C ILE A 299 -13.03 -2.54 15.64
N ASP A 300 -12.68 -1.43 16.28
CA ASP A 300 -13.60 -0.35 16.62
C ASP A 300 -13.60 0.72 15.52
N LEU A 301 -14.77 1.15 15.12
CA LEU A 301 -14.97 2.15 14.09
C LEU A 301 -15.85 3.28 14.65
N LYS A 302 -15.25 4.45 14.88
CA LYS A 302 -15.95 5.63 15.39
C LYS A 302 -16.73 6.30 14.27
N LEU A 303 -18.02 6.56 14.51
CA LEU A 303 -18.90 7.29 13.60
C LEU A 303 -18.96 8.78 13.95
N SER A 304 -19.43 9.61 13.01
CA SER A 304 -19.56 11.06 13.17
C SER A 304 -20.53 11.47 14.30
N ASN A 305 -21.48 10.60 14.65
CA ASN A 305 -22.40 10.77 15.78
C ASN A 305 -21.85 10.27 17.13
N ASN A 306 -20.53 10.07 17.24
CA ASN A 306 -19.83 9.52 18.39
C ASN A 306 -20.18 8.07 18.78
N LYS A 307 -21.01 7.37 18.02
CA LYS A 307 -21.21 5.93 18.21
C LYS A 307 -19.98 5.15 17.73
N ILE A 308 -19.74 4.02 18.40
CA ILE A 308 -18.73 3.05 17.97
C ILE A 308 -19.47 1.83 17.46
N ILE A 309 -19.06 1.35 16.29
CA ILE A 309 -19.45 0.05 15.76
C ILE A 309 -18.23 -0.87 15.75
N TYR A 310 -18.47 -2.16 15.86
CA TYR A 310 -17.40 -3.15 15.89
C TYR A 310 -17.46 -4.07 14.69
N TRP A 311 -16.29 -4.45 14.22
CA TRP A 311 -16.12 -5.43 13.16
C TRP A 311 -15.17 -6.53 13.61
N LEU A 312 -15.42 -7.73 13.12
CA LEU A 312 -14.53 -8.88 13.20
C LEU A 312 -13.78 -8.95 11.89
N ALA A 313 -12.48 -8.76 11.91
CA ALA A 313 -11.62 -8.93 10.74
C ALA A 313 -10.85 -10.23 10.84
N THR A 314 -10.71 -10.94 9.74
CA THR A 314 -9.97 -12.18 9.64
C THR A 314 -8.56 -11.94 9.10
N LYS A 315 -7.81 -13.01 8.79
CA LYS A 315 -6.49 -12.92 8.13
C LYS A 315 -6.54 -12.45 6.67
N ASN A 316 -7.71 -12.53 6.01
CA ASN A 316 -7.89 -12.14 4.61
C ASN A 316 -7.96 -10.63 4.42
#